data_6eecdd8d4261705aa7b343f8a024911d
#
_entry.id   6eecdd8d4261705aa7b343f8a024911d
#
_cell.length_a   1.000
_cell.length_b   1.000
_cell.length_c   1.000
_cell.angle_alpha   90.00
_cell.angle_beta   90.00
_cell.angle_gamma   90.00
#
_symmetry.space_group_name_H-M   'P 1'
#
loop_
_entity.id
_entity.type
_entity.pdbx_description
1 polymer ?
#
loop_
_entity_poly.entity_id
_entity_poly.type
_entity_poly.pdbx_seq_one_letter_code
_entity_poly.pdbx_strand_id
1 'polypeptide(L)'
;MKKIILLIVTAAVILIGVLVFNTIMLSSKQVSSEKIDKISLPDDVFENLSEGLKYRTISFGGDAAPDSTAFFGFHRFLKKTFPLTHSKLQLEKINTYSLLYTWKGIDSLKKPIILLSHQDVVPVDQPTLNDWEAGPFEGKISDTDIIGRGTLDDKGTLIGLLEAVEKLLEESFQPSQTIYLAFGHDEEVGGPNGAA
;
A
#
# COMPACT_ATOMS: atom_id res chain seq x y z
N MET A 1 -6.99 4.92 -55.30
CA MET A 1 -6.79 3.98 -54.18
C MET A 1 -5.32 3.73 -53.85
N LYS A 2 -4.45 3.21 -54.76
CA LYS A 2 -3.03 2.90 -54.44
C LYS A 2 -2.24 4.07 -53.85
N LYS A 3 -2.40 5.30 -54.40
CA LYS A 3 -1.71 6.51 -53.90
C LYS A 3 -2.14 6.90 -52.46
N ILE A 4 -3.43 6.70 -52.11
CA ILE A 4 -3.94 7.00 -50.77
C ILE A 4 -3.42 5.99 -49.77
N ILE A 5 -3.38 4.70 -50.14
CA ILE A 5 -2.81 3.64 -49.30
C ILE A 5 -1.33 3.90 -49.05
N LEU A 6 -0.57 4.25 -50.10
CA LEU A 6 0.84 4.59 -49.97
C LEU A 6 1.05 5.76 -49.01
N LEU A 7 0.24 6.79 -49.08
CA LEU A 7 0.32 7.97 -48.21
C LEU A 7 0.05 7.58 -46.74
N ILE A 8 -0.96 6.76 -46.49
CA ILE A 8 -1.28 6.27 -45.16
C ILE A 8 -0.13 5.42 -44.59
N VAL A 9 0.42 4.51 -45.37
CA VAL A 9 1.54 3.68 -44.96
C VAL A 9 2.78 4.52 -44.64
N THR A 10 3.08 5.52 -45.51
CA THR A 10 4.22 6.42 -45.25
C THR A 10 4.01 7.23 -43.96
N ALA A 11 2.81 7.76 -43.74
CA ALA A 11 2.50 8.49 -42.51
C ALA A 11 2.62 7.59 -41.26
N ALA A 12 2.16 6.37 -41.36
CA ALA A 12 2.30 5.38 -40.26
C ALA A 12 3.78 5.06 -39.96
N VAL A 13 4.60 4.86 -40.99
CA VAL A 13 6.04 4.62 -40.81
C VAL A 13 6.74 5.83 -40.17
N ILE A 14 6.42 7.04 -40.60
CA ILE A 14 6.96 8.27 -40.00
C ILE A 14 6.53 8.35 -38.51
N LEU A 15 5.27 8.11 -38.21
CA LEU A 15 4.76 8.15 -36.83
C LEU A 15 5.48 7.13 -35.94
N ILE A 16 5.64 5.89 -36.42
CA ILE A 16 6.38 4.84 -35.69
C ILE A 16 7.83 5.29 -35.48
N GLY A 17 8.47 5.86 -36.51
CA GLY A 17 9.84 6.37 -36.38
C GLY A 17 9.97 7.47 -35.31
N VAL A 18 9.03 8.40 -35.25
CA VAL A 18 9.00 9.45 -34.22
C VAL A 18 8.77 8.86 -32.83
N LEU A 19 7.86 7.91 -32.68
CA LEU A 19 7.59 7.26 -31.40
C LEU A 19 8.82 6.49 -30.89
N VAL A 20 9.45 5.71 -31.76
CA VAL A 20 10.69 4.96 -31.43
C VAL A 20 11.80 5.93 -31.04
N PHE A 21 12.01 6.98 -31.82
CA PHE A 21 13.03 7.99 -31.52
C PHE A 21 12.78 8.64 -30.15
N ASN A 22 11.56 9.09 -29.88
CA ASN A 22 11.21 9.68 -28.58
C ASN A 22 11.39 8.71 -27.42
N THR A 23 11.07 7.41 -27.63
CA THR A 23 11.26 6.37 -26.59
C THR A 23 12.74 6.15 -26.28
N ILE A 24 13.59 6.09 -27.30
CA ILE A 24 15.05 5.92 -27.13
C ILE A 24 15.69 7.15 -26.46
N MET A 25 15.18 8.33 -26.75
CA MET A 25 15.67 9.59 -26.17
C MET A 25 15.11 9.87 -24.77
N LEU A 26 14.17 9.06 -24.28
CA LEU A 26 13.63 9.21 -22.94
C LEU A 26 14.68 8.83 -21.91
N SER A 27 15.21 9.81 -21.20
CA SER A 27 16.09 9.55 -20.04
C SER A 27 15.30 9.06 -18.84
N SER A 28 15.82 8.07 -18.15
CA SER A 28 15.23 7.62 -16.87
C SER A 28 15.18 8.78 -15.89
N LYS A 29 14.00 8.99 -15.28
CA LYS A 29 13.82 9.93 -14.17
C LYS A 29 14.02 9.25 -12.80
N GLN A 30 14.39 7.98 -12.79
CA GLN A 30 14.68 7.28 -11.55
C GLN A 30 15.93 7.86 -10.91
N VAL A 31 15.82 8.18 -9.64
CA VAL A 31 16.96 8.60 -8.82
C VAL A 31 17.81 7.36 -8.55
N SER A 32 19.11 7.44 -8.81
CA SER A 32 20.03 6.39 -8.35
C SER A 32 20.12 6.46 -6.84
N SER A 33 19.68 5.41 -6.15
CA SER A 33 19.88 5.27 -4.71
C SER A 33 21.09 4.39 -4.43
N GLU A 34 21.85 4.71 -3.40
CA GLU A 34 22.85 3.79 -2.87
C GLU A 34 22.15 2.54 -2.31
N LYS A 35 22.79 1.39 -2.49
CA LYS A 35 22.27 0.14 -1.95
C LYS A 35 22.40 0.20 -0.43
N ILE A 36 21.26 0.20 0.27
CA ILE A 36 21.23 0.12 1.72
C ILE A 36 21.52 -1.33 2.13
N ASP A 37 22.35 -1.52 3.14
CA ASP A 37 22.57 -2.83 3.75
C ASP A 37 21.24 -3.38 4.30
N LYS A 38 21.05 -4.69 4.15
CA LYS A 38 19.86 -5.34 4.69
C LYS A 38 19.85 -5.20 6.21
N ILE A 39 18.78 -4.63 6.73
CA ILE A 39 18.51 -4.58 8.17
C ILE A 39 17.96 -5.95 8.56
N SER A 40 18.49 -6.54 9.63
CA SER A 40 17.87 -7.73 10.23
C SER A 40 16.57 -7.30 10.90
N LEU A 41 15.47 -7.89 10.48
CA LEU A 41 14.16 -7.66 11.09
C LEU A 41 13.91 -8.73 12.16
N PRO A 42 13.24 -8.39 13.28
CA PRO A 42 12.75 -9.36 14.23
C PRO A 42 11.68 -10.27 13.61
N ASP A 43 11.55 -11.49 14.11
CA ASP A 43 10.58 -12.48 13.58
C ASP A 43 9.13 -12.05 13.78
N ASP A 44 8.82 -11.27 14.82
CA ASP A 44 7.49 -10.76 15.13
C ASP A 44 6.94 -9.80 14.03
N VAL A 45 7.81 -9.12 13.28
CA VAL A 45 7.39 -8.30 12.12
C VAL A 45 6.66 -9.16 11.07
N PHE A 46 7.17 -10.35 10.82
CA PHE A 46 6.56 -11.28 9.85
C PHE A 46 5.28 -11.90 10.42
N GLU A 47 5.26 -12.21 11.72
CA GLU A 47 4.08 -12.71 12.42
C GLU A 47 2.96 -11.66 12.43
N ASN A 48 3.28 -10.39 12.65
CA ASN A 48 2.33 -9.30 12.61
C ASN A 48 1.71 -9.12 11.23
N LEU A 49 2.50 -9.21 10.16
CA LEU A 49 1.95 -9.20 8.79
C LEU A 49 1.04 -10.41 8.57
N SER A 50 1.50 -11.62 8.91
CA SER A 50 0.72 -12.85 8.79
C SER A 50 -0.64 -12.73 9.50
N GLU A 51 -0.67 -12.23 10.73
CA GLU A 51 -1.92 -12.03 11.49
C GLU A 51 -2.81 -10.98 10.84
N GLY A 52 -2.24 -9.87 10.35
CA GLY A 52 -2.96 -8.81 9.64
C GLY A 52 -3.67 -9.29 8.37
N LEU A 53 -3.10 -10.30 7.68
CA LEU A 53 -3.70 -10.87 6.47
C LEU A 53 -4.97 -11.69 6.75
N LYS A 54 -5.19 -12.15 7.96
CA LYS A 54 -6.38 -12.94 8.34
C LYS A 54 -7.67 -12.12 8.38
N TYR A 55 -7.56 -10.80 8.47
CA TYR A 55 -8.71 -9.90 8.45
C TYR A 55 -9.16 -9.67 6.99
N ARG A 56 -10.36 -10.16 6.68
CA ARG A 56 -10.95 -10.08 5.34
C ARG A 56 -11.56 -8.71 5.06
N THR A 57 -10.74 -7.69 5.01
CA THR A 57 -11.15 -6.31 4.71
C THR A 57 -11.39 -6.13 3.20
N ILE A 58 -12.33 -6.92 2.65
CA ILE A 58 -12.60 -6.95 1.22
C ILE A 58 -13.47 -5.76 0.84
N SER A 59 -13.06 -5.02 -0.19
CA SER A 59 -13.87 -3.99 -0.83
C SER A 59 -14.57 -4.57 -2.05
N PHE A 60 -15.86 -4.26 -2.16
CA PHE A 60 -16.69 -4.60 -3.31
C PHE A 60 -17.13 -3.32 -4.00
N GLY A 61 -17.08 -3.29 -5.33
CA GLY A 61 -17.53 -2.14 -6.11
C GLY A 61 -19.03 -1.86 -5.99
N GLY A 62 -19.45 -0.68 -6.46
CA GLY A 62 -20.83 -0.24 -6.40
C GLY A 62 -21.25 0.22 -5.00
N ASP A 63 -22.53 -0.01 -4.65
CA ASP A 63 -23.11 0.42 -3.37
C ASP A 63 -22.91 -0.60 -2.22
N ALA A 64 -22.02 -1.57 -2.38
CA ALA A 64 -21.77 -2.57 -1.36
C ALA A 64 -21.11 -1.96 -0.13
N ALA A 65 -21.75 -2.13 1.04
CA ALA A 65 -21.18 -1.65 2.29
C ALA A 65 -19.96 -2.50 2.72
N PRO A 66 -18.90 -1.88 3.29
CA PRO A 66 -17.77 -2.60 3.85
C PRO A 66 -18.19 -3.55 4.97
N ASP A 67 -17.50 -4.68 5.13
CA ASP A 67 -17.68 -5.55 6.29
C ASP A 67 -17.12 -4.88 7.56
N SER A 68 -18.01 -4.25 8.31
CA SER A 68 -17.66 -3.55 9.56
C SER A 68 -16.92 -4.46 10.56
N THR A 69 -17.26 -5.75 10.61
CA THR A 69 -16.65 -6.70 11.55
C THR A 69 -15.18 -6.91 11.18
N ALA A 70 -14.89 -7.07 9.89
CA ALA A 70 -13.53 -7.25 9.39
C ALA A 70 -12.68 -6.00 9.62
N PHE A 71 -13.18 -4.81 9.21
CA PHE A 71 -12.44 -3.56 9.39
C PHE A 71 -12.21 -3.21 10.86
N PHE A 72 -13.24 -3.26 11.71
CA PHE A 72 -13.04 -3.00 13.14
C PHE A 72 -12.21 -4.08 13.83
N GLY A 73 -12.25 -5.32 13.34
CA GLY A 73 -11.34 -6.39 13.77
C GLY A 73 -9.89 -6.00 13.49
N PHE A 74 -9.62 -5.58 12.25
CA PHE A 74 -8.29 -5.14 11.84
C PHE A 74 -7.83 -3.91 12.63
N HIS A 75 -8.69 -2.91 12.87
CA HIS A 75 -8.33 -1.75 13.71
C HIS A 75 -7.97 -2.14 15.14
N ARG A 76 -8.68 -3.11 15.73
CA ARG A 76 -8.34 -3.62 17.08
C ARG A 76 -7.00 -4.34 17.08
N PHE A 77 -6.74 -5.12 16.04
CA PHE A 77 -5.46 -5.77 15.84
C PHE A 77 -4.33 -4.72 15.77
N LEU A 78 -4.43 -3.72 14.89
CA LEU A 78 -3.43 -2.66 14.76
C LEU A 78 -3.18 -1.96 16.10
N LYS A 79 -4.25 -1.63 16.84
CA LYS A 79 -4.12 -0.98 18.15
C LYS A 79 -3.40 -1.84 19.18
N LYS A 80 -3.61 -3.15 19.15
CA LYS A 80 -2.95 -4.11 20.07
C LYS A 80 -1.49 -4.30 19.71
N THR A 81 -1.18 -4.38 18.43
CA THR A 81 0.15 -4.67 17.90
C THR A 81 1.08 -3.46 17.98
N PHE A 82 0.54 -2.24 17.77
CA PHE A 82 1.30 -0.99 17.71
C PHE A 82 0.86 0.00 18.81
N PRO A 83 1.09 -0.32 20.10
CA PRO A 83 0.57 0.48 21.22
C PRO A 83 1.22 1.87 21.34
N LEU A 84 2.51 2.03 21.00
CA LEU A 84 3.17 3.32 21.05
C LEU A 84 2.63 4.24 19.96
N THR A 85 2.47 3.74 18.74
CA THR A 85 1.85 4.48 17.64
C THR A 85 0.47 4.99 18.04
N HIS A 86 -0.36 4.12 18.62
CA HIS A 86 -1.73 4.51 19.05
C HIS A 86 -1.78 5.41 20.28
N SER A 87 -0.72 5.44 21.10
CA SER A 87 -0.66 6.31 22.28
C SER A 87 0.05 7.64 22.03
N LYS A 88 0.94 7.71 21.05
CA LYS A 88 1.80 8.86 20.80
C LYS A 88 1.36 9.70 19.60
N LEU A 89 0.79 9.07 18.57
CA LEU A 89 0.28 9.77 17.39
C LEU A 89 -1.19 10.13 17.59
N GLN A 90 -1.61 11.24 16.96
CA GLN A 90 -3.02 11.56 16.86
C GLN A 90 -3.65 10.68 15.78
N LEU A 91 -4.72 9.97 16.11
CA LEU A 91 -5.49 9.15 15.18
C LEU A 91 -6.84 9.78 14.91
N GLU A 92 -7.15 10.00 13.64
CA GLU A 92 -8.46 10.38 13.15
C GLU A 92 -9.04 9.27 12.28
N LYS A 93 -10.35 9.05 12.37
CA LYS A 93 -11.08 8.13 11.51
C LYS A 93 -11.86 8.94 10.48
N ILE A 94 -11.56 8.71 9.22
CA ILE A 94 -12.24 9.35 8.10
C ILE A 94 -13.26 8.35 7.52
N ASN A 95 -14.49 8.81 7.33
CA ASN A 95 -15.58 7.98 6.80
C ASN A 95 -15.68 6.59 7.46
N THR A 96 -15.54 6.56 8.81
CA THR A 96 -15.68 5.39 9.68
C THR A 96 -14.50 4.41 9.64
N TYR A 97 -13.89 4.14 8.48
CA TYR A 97 -12.92 3.06 8.32
C TYR A 97 -11.51 3.51 7.96
N SER A 98 -11.32 4.62 7.23
CA SER A 98 -9.98 5.11 6.92
C SER A 98 -9.30 5.66 8.17
N LEU A 99 -8.00 5.43 8.27
CA LEU A 99 -7.19 5.81 9.42
C LEU A 99 -6.18 6.88 9.00
N LEU A 100 -6.20 8.02 9.68
CA LEU A 100 -5.21 9.08 9.50
C LEU A 100 -4.44 9.27 10.81
N TYR A 101 -3.18 8.85 10.82
CA TYR A 101 -2.28 9.12 11.93
C TYR A 101 -1.46 10.37 11.65
N THR A 102 -1.35 11.24 12.65
CA THR A 102 -0.52 12.44 12.60
C THR A 102 0.63 12.31 13.60
N TRP A 103 1.85 12.22 13.09
CA TRP A 103 3.07 12.30 13.89
C TRP A 103 3.65 13.71 13.77
N LYS A 104 3.44 14.54 14.79
CA LYS A 104 3.86 15.93 14.77
C LYS A 104 5.39 16.06 14.75
N GLY A 105 5.89 16.84 13.79
CA GLY A 105 7.29 17.21 13.72
C GLY A 105 7.63 18.32 14.71
N ILE A 106 8.92 18.44 15.04
CA ILE A 106 9.43 19.49 15.91
C ILE A 106 9.51 20.86 15.21
N ASP A 107 9.57 20.89 13.88
CA ASP A 107 9.62 22.10 13.07
C ASP A 107 8.35 22.26 12.25
N SER A 108 7.47 23.12 12.70
CA SER A 108 6.18 23.40 12.04
C SER A 108 6.29 24.18 10.73
N LEU A 109 7.46 24.73 10.40
CA LEU A 109 7.70 25.45 9.15
C LEU A 109 8.05 24.51 7.99
N LYS A 110 8.46 23.29 8.29
CA LYS A 110 8.74 22.28 7.27
C LYS A 110 7.44 21.71 6.69
N LYS A 111 7.45 21.51 5.38
CA LYS A 111 6.34 20.84 4.70
C LYS A 111 6.20 19.41 5.22
N PRO A 112 4.97 18.97 5.50
CA PRO A 112 4.73 17.60 5.96
C PRO A 112 5.01 16.58 4.85
N ILE A 113 5.19 15.33 5.26
CA ILE A 113 5.23 14.15 4.40
C ILE A 113 3.92 13.38 4.60
N ILE A 114 3.39 12.81 3.54
CA ILE A 114 2.28 11.84 3.60
C ILE A 114 2.81 10.51 3.10
N LEU A 115 2.59 9.47 3.90
CA LEU A 115 2.82 8.08 3.53
C LEU A 115 1.45 7.43 3.37
N LEU A 116 1.19 6.90 2.19
CA LEU A 116 -0.11 6.35 1.80
C LEU A 116 -0.04 4.84 1.74
N SER A 117 -1.11 4.20 2.16
CA SER A 117 -1.38 2.77 1.99
C SER A 117 -2.89 2.53 2.13
N HIS A 118 -3.36 1.30 1.92
CA HIS A 118 -4.75 0.98 2.13
C HIS A 118 -4.96 -0.32 2.91
N GLN A 119 -6.13 -0.43 3.51
CA GLN A 119 -6.50 -1.53 4.40
C GLN A 119 -7.26 -2.63 3.66
N ASP A 120 -7.96 -2.22 2.60
CA ASP A 120 -8.82 -3.11 1.85
C ASP A 120 -8.03 -3.99 0.87
N VAL A 121 -8.70 -5.01 0.39
CA VAL A 121 -8.18 -5.97 -0.57
C VAL A 121 -9.26 -6.39 -1.53
N VAL A 122 -8.88 -6.76 -2.75
CA VAL A 122 -9.83 -7.35 -3.72
C VAL A 122 -10.32 -8.73 -3.24
N PRO A 123 -11.54 -9.13 -3.64
CA PRO A 123 -12.02 -10.49 -3.40
C PRO A 123 -11.13 -11.54 -4.07
N VAL A 124 -11.21 -12.76 -3.58
CA VAL A 124 -10.55 -13.91 -4.22
C VAL A 124 -11.55 -14.57 -5.15
N ASP A 125 -11.14 -14.77 -6.38
CA ASP A 125 -11.95 -15.45 -7.37
C ASP A 125 -12.06 -16.95 -7.06
N GLN A 126 -13.30 -17.46 -6.91
CA GLN A 126 -13.57 -18.82 -6.48
C GLN A 126 -12.90 -19.90 -7.37
N PRO A 127 -12.91 -19.78 -8.72
CA PRO A 127 -12.19 -20.71 -9.60
C PRO A 127 -10.70 -20.83 -9.33
N THR A 128 -10.05 -19.78 -8.79
CA THR A 128 -8.60 -19.74 -8.57
C THR A 128 -8.18 -20.18 -7.16
N LEU A 129 -9.10 -20.56 -6.29
CA LEU A 129 -8.79 -20.95 -4.92
C LEU A 129 -7.79 -22.12 -4.83
N ASN A 130 -7.84 -23.05 -5.78
CA ASN A 130 -6.95 -24.20 -5.82
C ASN A 130 -5.54 -23.86 -6.35
N ASP A 131 -5.35 -22.67 -6.89
CA ASP A 131 -4.04 -22.18 -7.40
C ASP A 131 -3.20 -21.57 -6.28
N TRP A 132 -3.80 -21.36 -5.10
CA TRP A 132 -3.09 -20.83 -3.93
C TRP A 132 -2.36 -21.94 -3.19
N GLU A 133 -1.09 -21.69 -2.81
CA GLU A 133 -0.29 -22.61 -1.99
C GLU A 133 -0.79 -22.72 -0.54
N ALA A 134 -1.59 -21.77 -0.10
CA ALA A 134 -2.28 -21.76 1.19
C ALA A 134 -3.59 -20.99 1.06
N GLY A 135 -4.47 -21.07 2.04
CA GLY A 135 -5.70 -20.27 2.03
C GLY A 135 -5.39 -18.78 1.92
N PRO A 136 -6.10 -18.04 1.01
CA PRO A 136 -5.77 -16.63 0.72
C PRO A 136 -5.76 -15.70 1.93
N PHE A 137 -6.41 -16.07 3.02
CA PHE A 137 -6.49 -15.30 4.26
C PHE A 137 -5.90 -16.05 5.46
N GLU A 138 -5.01 -17.00 5.23
CA GLU A 138 -4.32 -17.73 6.30
C GLU A 138 -3.06 -17.01 6.79
N GLY A 139 -2.45 -16.19 5.92
CA GLY A 139 -1.20 -15.50 6.24
C GLY A 139 -0.05 -16.48 6.47
N LYS A 140 0.04 -17.54 5.64
CA LYS A 140 1.04 -18.58 5.80
C LYS A 140 2.44 -18.03 5.65
N ILE A 141 3.28 -18.23 6.66
CA ILE A 141 4.72 -17.95 6.60
C ILE A 141 5.43 -19.21 6.13
N SER A 142 6.27 -19.07 5.11
CA SER A 142 7.23 -20.07 4.63
C SER A 142 8.66 -19.62 4.93
N ASP A 143 9.65 -20.42 4.54
CA ASP A 143 11.07 -20.08 4.76
C ASP A 143 11.50 -18.80 4.03
N THR A 144 10.81 -18.41 2.96
CA THR A 144 11.18 -17.29 2.09
C THR A 144 10.08 -16.27 1.90
N ASP A 145 8.81 -16.63 2.15
CA ASP A 145 7.66 -15.84 1.73
C ASP A 145 6.54 -15.81 2.77
N ILE A 146 5.72 -14.78 2.71
CA ILE A 146 4.43 -14.72 3.39
C ILE A 146 3.33 -14.76 2.33
N ILE A 147 2.49 -15.79 2.38
CA ILE A 147 1.47 -16.07 1.38
C ILE A 147 0.11 -15.62 1.91
N GLY A 148 -0.53 -14.70 1.20
CA GLY A 148 -1.88 -14.24 1.54
C GLY A 148 -2.36 -13.08 0.67
N ARG A 149 -3.67 -12.90 0.58
CA ARG A 149 -4.29 -11.76 -0.08
C ARG A 149 -3.96 -10.48 0.70
N GLY A 150 -3.40 -9.48 0.01
CA GLY A 150 -2.98 -8.21 0.63
C GLY A 150 -1.52 -8.18 1.11
N THR A 151 -0.75 -9.26 0.93
CA THR A 151 0.68 -9.26 1.31
C THR A 151 1.48 -8.21 0.57
N LEU A 152 1.24 -8.06 -0.73
CA LEU A 152 1.89 -7.04 -1.57
C LEU A 152 1.03 -5.80 -1.74
N ASP A 153 -0.31 -5.97 -1.82
CA ASP A 153 -1.27 -4.93 -2.12
C ASP A 153 -2.42 -4.95 -1.10
N ASP A 154 -2.38 -4.14 -0.03
CA ASP A 154 -1.26 -3.27 0.36
C ASP A 154 -0.99 -3.34 1.88
N LYS A 155 -1.49 -4.39 2.57
CA LYS A 155 -1.26 -4.58 4.01
C LYS A 155 0.21 -4.74 4.37
N GLY A 156 1.03 -5.24 3.43
CA GLY A 156 2.47 -5.32 3.61
C GLY A 156 3.08 -3.94 3.83
N THR A 157 2.75 -2.96 2.99
CA THR A 157 3.19 -1.57 3.16
C THR A 157 2.62 -0.97 4.44
N LEU A 158 1.31 -1.16 4.69
CA LEU A 158 0.64 -0.62 5.88
C LEU A 158 1.31 -1.09 7.17
N ILE A 159 1.47 -2.40 7.33
CA ILE A 159 2.06 -2.98 8.53
C ILE A 159 3.54 -2.61 8.62
N GLY A 160 4.29 -2.66 7.51
CA GLY A 160 5.69 -2.24 7.48
C GLY A 160 5.89 -0.78 7.91
N LEU A 161 4.99 0.14 7.53
CA LEU A 161 5.02 1.52 8.00
C LEU A 161 4.78 1.62 9.51
N LEU A 162 3.82 0.87 10.04
CA LEU A 162 3.53 0.87 11.48
C LEU A 162 4.67 0.23 12.29
N GLU A 163 5.29 -0.85 11.81
CA GLU A 163 6.49 -1.45 12.41
C GLU A 163 7.63 -0.43 12.51
N ALA A 164 7.89 0.28 11.41
CA ALA A 164 8.93 1.30 11.37
C ALA A 164 8.65 2.45 12.35
N VAL A 165 7.39 2.91 12.43
CA VAL A 165 6.99 3.98 13.36
C VAL A 165 7.08 3.50 14.80
N GLU A 166 6.57 2.30 15.12
CA GLU A 166 6.63 1.72 16.46
C GLU A 166 8.08 1.63 16.93
N LYS A 167 8.98 1.12 16.08
CA LYS A 167 10.42 1.01 16.36
C LYS A 167 11.07 2.36 16.59
N LEU A 168 10.79 3.34 15.76
CA LEU A 168 11.31 4.70 15.92
C LEU A 168 10.82 5.36 17.23
N LEU A 169 9.57 5.06 17.62
CA LEU A 169 9.02 5.56 18.89
C LEU A 169 9.67 4.89 20.11
N GLU A 170 10.00 3.59 20.05
CA GLU A 170 10.80 2.90 21.07
C GLU A 170 12.16 3.55 21.26
N GLU A 171 12.78 3.97 20.15
CA GLU A 171 14.06 4.68 20.15
C GLU A 171 13.94 6.17 20.52
N SER A 172 12.74 6.63 20.90
CA SER A 172 12.43 8.02 21.24
C SER A 172 12.73 9.00 20.09
N PHE A 173 12.66 8.51 18.84
CA PHE A 173 12.85 9.35 17.67
C PHE A 173 11.72 10.39 17.56
N GLN A 174 12.08 11.61 17.15
CA GLN A 174 11.12 12.66 16.82
C GLN A 174 11.39 13.18 15.41
N PRO A 175 10.39 13.15 14.52
CA PRO A 175 10.57 13.64 13.17
C PRO A 175 10.76 15.16 13.16
N SER A 176 11.62 15.65 12.26
CA SER A 176 11.77 17.09 12.11
C SER A 176 10.56 17.77 11.49
N GLN A 177 9.87 17.10 10.58
CA GLN A 177 8.64 17.56 9.93
C GLN A 177 7.47 16.62 10.26
N THR A 178 6.26 17.14 10.20
CA THR A 178 5.07 16.34 10.45
C THR A 178 4.95 15.21 9.41
N ILE A 179 4.65 14.01 9.87
CA ILE A 179 4.39 12.84 9.04
C ILE A 179 2.93 12.45 9.21
N TYR A 180 2.24 12.30 8.10
CA TYR A 180 0.91 11.70 8.04
C TYR A 180 1.03 10.29 7.52
N LEU A 181 0.38 9.32 8.21
CA LEU A 181 0.15 7.99 7.70
C LEU A 181 -1.34 7.92 7.38
N ALA A 182 -1.67 7.80 6.10
CA ALA A 182 -3.05 7.77 5.65
C ALA A 182 -3.37 6.41 5.02
N PHE A 183 -4.28 5.67 5.67
CA PHE A 183 -4.65 4.32 5.28
C PHE A 183 -6.11 4.29 4.84
N GLY A 184 -6.31 4.27 3.52
CA GLY A 184 -7.64 4.17 2.89
C GLY A 184 -8.33 2.85 3.18
N HIS A 185 -9.63 2.78 2.91
CA HIS A 185 -10.42 1.56 3.14
C HIS A 185 -11.17 1.07 1.91
N ASP A 186 -11.04 1.75 0.77
CA ASP A 186 -11.76 1.48 -0.48
C ASP A 186 -10.93 1.80 -1.72
N GLU A 187 -9.61 1.67 -1.62
CA GLU A 187 -8.68 1.95 -2.72
C GLU A 187 -8.95 1.03 -3.91
N GLU A 188 -9.16 -0.26 -3.66
CA GLU A 188 -9.41 -1.32 -4.64
C GLU A 188 -10.69 -1.11 -5.48
N VAL A 189 -11.52 -0.16 -5.08
CA VAL A 189 -12.75 0.23 -5.79
C VAL A 189 -12.77 1.70 -6.19
N GLY A 190 -11.59 2.33 -6.26
CA GLY A 190 -11.37 3.69 -6.73
C GLY A 190 -11.33 4.76 -5.65
N GLY A 191 -11.38 4.41 -4.38
CA GLY A 191 -11.11 5.28 -3.23
C GLY A 191 -12.09 6.42 -2.94
N PRO A 192 -13.40 6.35 -3.32
CA PRO A 192 -14.27 7.53 -3.24
C PRO A 192 -14.51 8.01 -1.81
N ASN A 193 -14.30 7.18 -0.81
CA ASN A 193 -14.54 7.51 0.59
C ASN A 193 -13.27 7.47 1.46
N GLY A 194 -12.18 6.90 0.96
CA GLY A 194 -10.99 6.64 1.75
C GLY A 194 -9.70 7.31 1.25
N ALA A 195 -9.61 7.63 -0.04
CA ALA A 195 -8.39 8.16 -0.64
C ALA A 195 -8.63 9.37 -1.55
N ALA A 196 -9.90 9.69 -1.90
CA ALA A 196 -10.25 10.79 -2.77
C ALA A 196 -10.53 12.08 -1.99
#